data_424d649bf9d65402ad82754164d0b023
#
_entry.id   424d649bf9d65402ad82754164d0b023
#
_cell.length_a   1.000
_cell.length_b   1.000
_cell.length_c   1.000
_cell.angle_alpha   90.00
_cell.angle_beta   90.00
_cell.angle_gamma   90.00
#
_symmetry.space_group_name_H-M   'P 1'
#
loop_
_entity.id
_entity.type
_entity.pdbx_description
1 polymer ?
#
loop_
_entity_poly.entity_id
_entity_poly.type
_entity_poly.pdbx_seq_one_letter_code
_entity_poly.pdbx_strand_id
1 'polypeptide(L)'
;MAAILGGGLGGLSTGYYLLKNNLNSNNNLKLYLLEATNYCGGWIKSIRTKDYVFEQGPRTIRPKGVTGLNTLNMIQDLGLSEHISPIKPDHPAARNRMIYVNNNLYLLPSSLKGVFQKNEPFSKPLIYALYHDLKKPHKQLKDDSIYNFVERRFGKEIADYAISPMICGICAGDAKEISVKFLMKTLFEWEQTHGGVVKGLMKSLFSSKTGNELVLSDLARKAQEEKWSVYTIKGGLEMFPNKLQAHLKDNNVTMNLSTKVEAIEFVDSGSVSLNIQTGEKLSVNHVYSSIPAYCLASLVQKQHPELAKTLKDIPFVTVGIVNLYFATQKPLIKPAFGFLVPPIENSPILGVVFDSCCMPDQNGTVLTVMLGGRWFEEKFGKNTTSENLYNIAVKEVGSILDIKDKPTAFNVNILNRCIPQYVVGHYERVDEIRQYIKSNNLPISLIGSSYDGAN
;
A
#
# COMPACT_ATOMS: atom_id res chain seq x y z
N MET A 1 27.44 -8.92 13.07
CA MET A 1 26.84 -7.58 13.03
C MET A 1 26.01 -7.43 11.76
N ALA A 2 24.83 -6.81 11.85
CA ALA A 2 24.04 -6.52 10.66
C ALA A 2 23.47 -5.09 10.70
N ALA A 3 23.19 -4.51 9.54
CA ALA A 3 22.57 -3.20 9.43
C ALA A 3 21.25 -3.27 8.67
N ILE A 4 20.25 -2.53 9.13
CA ILE A 4 18.99 -2.29 8.44
C ILE A 4 19.04 -0.86 7.89
N LEU A 5 18.84 -0.70 6.59
CA LEU A 5 18.73 0.60 5.94
C LEU A 5 17.26 0.96 5.76
N GLY A 6 16.87 2.08 6.37
CA GLY A 6 15.52 2.62 6.37
C GLY A 6 14.72 2.29 7.62
N GLY A 7 14.20 3.33 8.27
CA GLY A 7 13.35 3.28 9.46
C GLY A 7 11.84 3.25 9.13
N GLY A 8 11.45 2.92 7.89
CA GLY A 8 10.06 2.68 7.53
C GLY A 8 9.53 1.37 8.13
N LEU A 9 8.23 1.09 7.93
CA LEU A 9 7.60 -0.12 8.49
C LEU A 9 8.36 -1.40 8.11
N GLY A 10 8.86 -1.52 6.88
CA GLY A 10 9.62 -2.69 6.43
C GLY A 10 10.91 -2.89 7.23
N GLY A 11 11.69 -1.83 7.46
CA GLY A 11 12.93 -1.92 8.24
C GLY A 11 12.67 -2.21 9.72
N LEU A 12 11.69 -1.52 10.32
CA LEU A 12 11.30 -1.76 11.72
C LEU A 12 10.79 -3.20 11.94
N SER A 13 9.94 -3.69 11.04
CA SER A 13 9.45 -5.08 11.10
C SER A 13 10.57 -6.10 10.91
N THR A 14 11.55 -5.79 10.05
CA THR A 14 12.74 -6.63 9.89
C THR A 14 13.52 -6.73 11.19
N GLY A 15 13.75 -5.61 11.86
CA GLY A 15 14.40 -5.59 13.16
C GLY A 15 13.65 -6.44 14.19
N TYR A 16 12.33 -6.29 14.26
CA TYR A 16 11.46 -7.08 15.14
C TYR A 16 11.62 -8.60 14.88
N TYR A 17 11.54 -9.04 13.63
CA TYR A 17 11.65 -10.48 13.33
C TYR A 17 13.07 -11.02 13.51
N LEU A 18 14.11 -10.24 13.24
CA LEU A 18 15.49 -10.62 13.51
C LEU A 18 15.72 -10.84 15.01
N LEU A 19 15.18 -9.97 15.85
CA LEU A 19 15.24 -10.13 17.31
C LEU A 19 14.46 -11.37 17.75
N LYS A 20 13.22 -11.53 17.29
CA LYS A 20 12.35 -12.66 17.66
C LYS A 20 12.98 -14.02 17.27
N ASN A 21 13.61 -14.11 16.12
CA ASN A 21 14.28 -15.31 15.67
C ASN A 21 15.62 -15.56 16.42
N ASN A 22 16.31 -14.47 16.79
CA ASN A 22 17.59 -14.58 17.50
C ASN A 22 17.44 -15.02 18.95
N LEU A 23 16.32 -14.67 19.60
CA LEU A 23 16.00 -15.15 20.97
C LEU A 23 15.99 -16.69 21.07
N ASN A 24 15.73 -17.36 19.94
CA ASN A 24 15.72 -18.83 19.85
C ASN A 24 17.11 -19.44 19.56
N SER A 25 18.13 -18.63 19.24
CA SER A 25 19.43 -19.14 18.73
C SER A 25 20.65 -18.82 19.56
N ASN A 26 20.53 -18.17 20.72
CA ASN A 26 21.65 -17.77 21.62
C ASN A 26 22.82 -17.01 20.93
N ASN A 27 22.57 -16.45 19.73
CA ASN A 27 23.58 -15.69 19.01
C ASN A 27 23.54 -14.21 19.41
N ASN A 28 24.70 -13.64 19.73
CA ASN A 28 24.82 -12.22 20.12
C ASN A 28 24.74 -11.32 18.85
N LEU A 29 23.53 -11.13 18.30
CA LEU A 29 23.31 -10.32 17.10
C LEU A 29 23.38 -8.83 17.44
N LYS A 30 24.47 -8.16 17.05
CA LYS A 30 24.52 -6.69 17.11
C LYS A 30 23.85 -6.11 15.86
N LEU A 31 22.75 -5.38 16.07
CA LEU A 31 21.91 -4.84 15.00
C LEU A 31 21.92 -3.31 15.00
N TYR A 32 22.12 -2.71 13.84
CA TYR A 32 22.03 -1.28 13.61
C TYR A 32 20.84 -0.98 12.70
N LEU A 33 20.11 0.11 12.97
CA LEU A 33 19.12 0.66 12.06
C LEU A 33 19.54 2.08 11.70
N LEU A 34 19.72 2.35 10.41
CA LEU A 34 20.14 3.64 9.87
C LEU A 34 18.97 4.27 9.11
N GLU A 35 18.50 5.44 9.57
CA GLU A 35 17.43 6.19 8.95
C GLU A 35 17.92 7.60 8.58
N ALA A 36 17.68 8.00 7.33
CA ALA A 36 18.15 9.27 6.79
C ALA A 36 17.42 10.48 7.39
N THR A 37 16.19 10.30 7.81
CA THR A 37 15.36 11.35 8.45
C THR A 37 15.50 11.33 9.97
N ASN A 38 14.93 12.30 10.64
CA ASN A 38 14.95 12.41 12.10
C ASN A 38 13.83 11.62 12.79
N TYR A 39 13.06 10.80 12.05
CA TYR A 39 11.95 9.99 12.57
C TYR A 39 11.85 8.63 11.88
N CYS A 40 11.21 7.66 12.54
CA CYS A 40 10.85 6.38 11.98
C CYS A 40 9.37 6.35 11.55
N GLY A 41 9.01 5.41 10.66
CA GLY A 41 7.64 5.22 10.16
C GLY A 41 7.50 5.36 8.64
N GLY A 42 8.47 6.00 7.98
CA GLY A 42 8.43 6.21 6.54
C GLY A 42 7.21 7.03 6.13
N TRP A 43 6.34 6.46 5.30
CA TRP A 43 5.10 7.13 4.84
C TRP A 43 3.95 7.08 5.85
N ILE A 44 4.09 6.37 6.97
CA ILE A 44 3.09 6.30 8.04
C ILE A 44 3.36 7.43 9.01
N LYS A 45 2.56 8.48 8.93
CA LYS A 45 2.64 9.66 9.78
C LYS A 45 1.25 10.23 10.01
N SER A 46 0.96 10.61 11.26
CA SER A 46 -0.33 11.14 11.68
C SER A 46 -0.17 12.49 12.36
N ILE A 47 -1.00 13.48 12.01
CA ILE A 47 -1.15 14.72 12.76
C ILE A 47 -2.35 14.58 13.68
N ARG A 48 -2.13 14.74 14.99
CA ARG A 48 -3.17 14.59 16.03
C ARG A 48 -3.47 15.91 16.66
N THR A 49 -4.75 16.19 16.77
CA THR A 49 -5.29 17.29 17.57
C THR A 49 -6.31 16.75 18.56
N LYS A 50 -6.93 17.64 19.33
CA LYS A 50 -8.04 17.27 20.21
C LYS A 50 -9.30 16.84 19.42
N ASP A 51 -9.48 17.40 18.22
CA ASP A 51 -10.73 17.27 17.47
C ASP A 51 -10.62 16.36 16.26
N TYR A 52 -9.41 16.16 15.70
CA TYR A 52 -9.22 15.34 14.51
C TYR A 52 -7.83 14.70 14.43
N VAL A 53 -7.74 13.67 13.62
CA VAL A 53 -6.48 13.02 13.19
C VAL A 53 -6.39 13.10 11.68
N PHE A 54 -5.27 13.63 11.17
CA PHE A 54 -4.94 13.57 9.75
C PHE A 54 -3.92 12.48 9.51
N GLU A 55 -4.27 11.48 8.72
CA GLU A 55 -3.32 10.51 8.19
C GLU A 55 -2.65 11.07 6.93
N GLN A 56 -1.33 11.18 6.96
CA GLN A 56 -0.55 11.76 5.86
C GLN A 56 -0.18 10.74 4.79
N GLY A 57 -0.48 9.46 5.01
CA GLY A 57 -0.20 8.35 4.11
C GLY A 57 -1.25 7.24 4.27
N PRO A 58 -0.83 5.97 4.54
CA PRO A 58 -1.73 4.87 4.86
C PRO A 58 -2.60 5.18 6.09
N ARG A 59 -3.84 4.67 6.13
CA ARG A 59 -4.80 4.95 7.21
C ARG A 59 -5.52 3.74 7.75
N THR A 60 -5.65 2.69 6.95
CA THR A 60 -6.31 1.44 7.33
C THR A 60 -5.49 0.25 6.91
N ILE A 61 -5.59 -0.84 7.67
CA ILE A 61 -4.93 -2.11 7.39
C ILE A 61 -6.00 -3.19 7.16
N ARG A 62 -5.74 -4.11 6.23
CA ARG A 62 -6.63 -5.25 5.96
C ARG A 62 -6.18 -6.48 6.74
N PRO A 63 -7.05 -7.09 7.58
CA PRO A 63 -6.71 -8.29 8.36
C PRO A 63 -6.91 -9.58 7.56
N LYS A 64 -6.64 -9.59 6.25
CA LYS A 64 -6.91 -10.73 5.39
C LYS A 64 -5.63 -11.42 4.91
N GLY A 65 -5.72 -12.75 4.75
CA GLY A 65 -4.59 -13.57 4.33
C GLY A 65 -3.54 -13.73 5.43
N VAL A 66 -2.47 -14.45 5.12
CA VAL A 66 -1.38 -14.73 6.06
C VAL A 66 -0.70 -13.45 6.52
N THR A 67 -0.44 -12.52 5.61
CA THR A 67 0.23 -11.24 5.90
C THR A 67 -0.58 -10.35 6.84
N GLY A 68 -1.89 -10.20 6.58
CA GLY A 68 -2.76 -9.37 7.42
C GLY A 68 -2.93 -9.96 8.84
N LEU A 69 -3.03 -11.28 8.97
CA LEU A 69 -3.09 -11.95 10.27
C LEU A 69 -1.76 -11.87 11.02
N ASN A 70 -0.64 -11.99 10.30
CA ASN A 70 0.69 -11.83 10.88
C ASN A 70 0.93 -10.41 11.40
N THR A 71 0.39 -9.39 10.72
CA THR A 71 0.41 -8.00 11.20
C THR A 71 -0.36 -7.86 12.52
N LEU A 72 -1.53 -8.51 12.66
CA LEU A 72 -2.28 -8.51 13.92
C LEU A 72 -1.55 -9.24 15.06
N ASN A 73 -0.84 -10.33 14.76
CA ASN A 73 0.04 -10.98 15.74
C ASN A 73 1.10 -10.00 16.27
N MET A 74 1.79 -9.27 15.35
CA MET A 74 2.78 -8.26 15.73
C MET A 74 2.17 -7.11 16.54
N ILE A 75 1.00 -6.63 16.15
CA ILE A 75 0.26 -5.58 16.88
C ILE A 75 -0.06 -6.01 18.31
N GLN A 76 -0.48 -7.27 18.52
CA GLN A 76 -0.72 -7.82 19.85
C GLN A 76 0.56 -7.94 20.66
N ASP A 77 1.63 -8.46 20.06
CA ASP A 77 2.95 -8.58 20.72
C ASP A 77 3.48 -7.21 21.19
N LEU A 78 3.16 -6.15 20.48
CA LEU A 78 3.53 -4.76 20.80
C LEU A 78 2.58 -4.08 21.80
N GLY A 79 1.56 -4.78 22.31
CA GLY A 79 0.61 -4.24 23.28
C GLY A 79 -0.36 -3.20 22.73
N LEU A 80 -0.65 -3.22 21.41
CA LEU A 80 -1.54 -2.26 20.76
C LEU A 80 -2.99 -2.76 20.59
N SER A 81 -3.35 -3.94 21.14
CA SER A 81 -4.68 -4.55 20.94
C SER A 81 -5.85 -3.65 21.32
N GLU A 82 -5.74 -2.92 22.44
CA GLU A 82 -6.79 -2.02 22.94
C GLU A 82 -6.96 -0.75 22.10
N HIS A 83 -5.97 -0.44 21.28
CA HIS A 83 -6.01 0.72 20.38
C HIS A 83 -6.61 0.38 19.02
N ILE A 84 -6.90 -0.88 18.73
CA ILE A 84 -7.47 -1.27 17.44
C ILE A 84 -8.94 -0.84 17.34
N SER A 85 -9.25 -0.18 16.24
CA SER A 85 -10.62 0.18 15.85
C SER A 85 -11.01 -0.56 14.57
N PRO A 86 -11.75 -1.69 14.69
CA PRO A 86 -12.14 -2.49 13.54
C PRO A 86 -13.36 -1.91 12.83
N ILE A 87 -13.37 -2.04 11.50
CA ILE A 87 -14.53 -1.80 10.66
C ILE A 87 -15.12 -3.16 10.27
N LYS A 88 -16.26 -3.49 10.88
CA LYS A 88 -16.98 -4.75 10.65
C LYS A 88 -17.78 -4.72 9.36
N PRO A 89 -18.24 -5.88 8.84
CA PRO A 89 -18.93 -5.96 7.54
C PRO A 89 -20.24 -5.17 7.45
N ASP A 90 -20.92 -4.93 8.57
CA ASP A 90 -22.17 -4.17 8.66
C ASP A 90 -21.97 -2.64 8.71
N HIS A 91 -20.75 -2.19 8.99
CA HIS A 91 -20.41 -0.79 9.06
C HIS A 91 -20.55 -0.09 7.70
N PRO A 92 -21.07 1.15 7.62
CA PRO A 92 -21.23 1.88 6.36
C PRO A 92 -19.93 2.01 5.55
N ALA A 93 -18.79 2.25 6.19
CA ALA A 93 -17.49 2.31 5.52
C ALA A 93 -17.06 0.98 4.89
N ALA A 94 -17.58 -0.17 5.35
CA ALA A 94 -17.33 -1.46 4.71
C ALA A 94 -18.25 -1.71 3.51
N ARG A 95 -19.53 -1.30 3.63
CA ARG A 95 -20.57 -1.58 2.63
C ARG A 95 -20.63 -0.56 1.51
N ASN A 96 -20.47 0.72 1.86
CA ASN A 96 -20.70 1.82 0.94
C ASN A 96 -19.37 2.26 0.33
N ARG A 97 -19.14 1.84 -0.90
CA ARG A 97 -18.03 2.28 -1.74
C ARG A 97 -18.60 2.94 -2.97
N MET A 98 -18.14 4.12 -3.27
CA MET A 98 -18.71 4.91 -4.36
C MET A 98 -17.67 5.16 -5.45
N ILE A 99 -18.18 5.40 -6.65
CA ILE A 99 -17.40 5.93 -7.77
C ILE A 99 -18.09 7.19 -8.30
N TYR A 100 -17.28 8.13 -8.77
CA TYR A 100 -17.76 9.36 -9.41
C TYR A 100 -17.59 9.24 -10.92
N VAL A 101 -18.70 9.26 -11.64
CA VAL A 101 -18.76 9.08 -13.09
C VAL A 101 -19.83 10.01 -13.66
N ASN A 102 -19.52 10.73 -14.75
CA ASN A 102 -20.47 11.61 -15.42
C ASN A 102 -21.17 12.57 -14.46
N ASN A 103 -20.41 13.24 -13.59
CA ASN A 103 -20.91 14.19 -12.58
C ASN A 103 -21.85 13.59 -11.52
N ASN A 104 -21.88 12.28 -11.34
CA ASN A 104 -22.71 11.61 -10.36
C ASN A 104 -21.91 10.64 -9.49
N LEU A 105 -22.30 10.52 -8.20
CA LEU A 105 -21.78 9.52 -7.28
C LEU A 105 -22.68 8.28 -7.31
N TYR A 106 -22.10 7.15 -7.71
CA TYR A 106 -22.76 5.85 -7.77
C TYR A 106 -22.24 4.93 -6.67
N LEU A 107 -23.17 4.28 -5.98
CA LEU A 107 -22.83 3.26 -4.98
C LEU A 107 -22.56 1.93 -5.69
N LEU A 108 -21.38 1.36 -5.47
CA LEU A 108 -21.03 0.04 -6.01
C LEU A 108 -21.81 -1.07 -5.30
N PRO A 109 -22.27 -2.11 -6.02
CA PRO A 109 -22.97 -3.23 -5.43
C PRO A 109 -22.10 -3.96 -4.39
N SER A 110 -22.60 -4.10 -3.16
CA SER A 110 -21.92 -4.80 -2.06
C SER A 110 -22.63 -6.10 -1.65
N SER A 111 -23.73 -6.45 -2.30
CA SER A 111 -24.54 -7.66 -2.01
C SER A 111 -24.69 -8.56 -3.21
N LEU A 112 -24.94 -9.86 -2.97
CA LEU A 112 -25.24 -10.82 -4.03
C LEU A 112 -26.44 -10.36 -4.87
N LYS A 113 -27.50 -9.83 -4.24
CA LYS A 113 -28.64 -9.30 -4.96
C LYS A 113 -28.26 -8.18 -5.93
N GLY A 114 -27.33 -7.28 -5.53
CA GLY A 114 -26.83 -6.21 -6.38
C GLY A 114 -26.10 -6.70 -7.62
N VAL A 115 -25.46 -7.89 -7.58
CA VAL A 115 -24.77 -8.47 -8.74
C VAL A 115 -25.75 -8.87 -9.86
N PHE A 116 -26.98 -9.23 -9.50
CA PHE A 116 -28.04 -9.61 -10.46
C PHE A 116 -28.86 -8.42 -10.95
N GLN A 117 -28.73 -7.26 -10.35
CA GLN A 117 -29.45 -6.06 -10.75
C GLN A 117 -28.55 -5.14 -11.59
N LYS A 118 -29.19 -4.40 -12.50
CA LYS A 118 -28.51 -3.30 -13.18
C LYS A 118 -28.25 -2.19 -12.18
N ASN A 119 -27.00 -1.79 -12.01
CA ASN A 119 -26.59 -0.69 -11.16
C ASN A 119 -25.73 0.26 -11.99
N GLU A 120 -26.14 1.49 -12.09
CA GLU A 120 -25.29 2.50 -12.74
C GLU A 120 -23.94 2.64 -12.04
N PRO A 121 -22.84 2.93 -12.80
CA PRO A 121 -22.84 3.27 -14.23
C PRO A 121 -22.78 2.08 -15.18
N PHE A 122 -22.95 0.83 -14.71
CA PHE A 122 -22.90 -0.35 -15.55
C PHE A 122 -24.17 -0.48 -16.42
N SER A 123 -23.99 -0.72 -17.71
CA SER A 123 -25.09 -0.89 -18.67
C SER A 123 -25.87 -2.20 -18.45
N LYS A 124 -25.25 -3.20 -17.80
CA LYS A 124 -25.79 -4.54 -17.53
C LYS A 124 -25.49 -4.99 -16.10
N PRO A 125 -26.30 -5.93 -15.54
CA PRO A 125 -25.97 -6.56 -14.29
C PRO A 125 -24.57 -7.21 -14.31
N LEU A 126 -23.84 -7.12 -13.18
CA LEU A 126 -22.46 -7.62 -13.10
C LEU A 126 -22.32 -9.14 -13.32
N ILE A 127 -23.41 -9.90 -13.14
CA ILE A 127 -23.44 -11.35 -13.47
C ILE A 127 -23.07 -11.62 -14.93
N TYR A 128 -23.33 -10.71 -15.85
CA TYR A 128 -22.94 -10.83 -17.26
C TYR A 128 -21.42 -10.89 -17.46
N ALA A 129 -20.63 -10.37 -16.53
CA ALA A 129 -19.18 -10.50 -16.57
C ALA A 129 -18.73 -11.98 -16.45
N LEU A 130 -19.43 -12.78 -15.63
CA LEU A 130 -19.15 -14.23 -15.53
C LEU A 130 -19.50 -14.97 -16.82
N TYR A 131 -20.61 -14.61 -17.45
CA TYR A 131 -20.99 -15.17 -18.75
C TYR A 131 -19.99 -14.78 -19.84
N HIS A 132 -19.49 -13.54 -19.81
CA HIS A 132 -18.46 -13.09 -20.73
C HIS A 132 -17.17 -13.90 -20.58
N ASP A 133 -16.72 -14.17 -19.36
CA ASP A 133 -15.56 -15.04 -19.08
C ASP A 133 -15.70 -16.44 -19.65
N LEU A 134 -16.88 -17.06 -19.49
CA LEU A 134 -17.12 -18.43 -19.99
C LEU A 134 -17.04 -18.54 -21.52
N LYS A 135 -17.41 -17.48 -22.25
CA LYS A 135 -17.41 -17.46 -23.71
C LYS A 135 -16.08 -17.09 -24.36
N LYS A 136 -15.21 -16.38 -23.64
CA LYS A 136 -13.95 -15.91 -24.22
C LYS A 136 -12.88 -17.00 -24.22
N PRO A 137 -12.19 -17.19 -25.36
CA PRO A 137 -11.03 -18.08 -25.40
C PRO A 137 -9.94 -17.54 -24.47
N HIS A 138 -9.15 -18.44 -23.89
CA HIS A 138 -7.98 -18.02 -23.12
C HIS A 138 -6.86 -17.54 -24.05
N LYS A 139 -6.03 -16.65 -23.51
CA LYS A 139 -4.80 -16.20 -24.18
C LYS A 139 -3.61 -16.63 -23.33
N GLN A 140 -2.71 -17.42 -23.92
CA GLN A 140 -1.50 -17.88 -23.22
C GLN A 140 -0.52 -16.72 -23.11
N LEU A 141 -0.25 -16.26 -21.90
CA LEU A 141 0.63 -15.12 -21.61
C LEU A 141 1.48 -15.40 -20.38
N LYS A 142 2.70 -14.87 -20.36
CA LYS A 142 3.56 -14.89 -19.17
C LYS A 142 3.11 -13.86 -18.13
N ASP A 143 2.69 -12.68 -18.59
CA ASP A 143 2.17 -11.58 -17.81
C ASP A 143 1.24 -10.71 -18.68
N ASP A 144 0.42 -9.86 -18.07
CA ASP A 144 -0.47 -8.92 -18.76
C ASP A 144 -0.77 -7.75 -17.82
N SER A 145 -1.31 -6.67 -18.35
CA SER A 145 -1.85 -5.62 -17.47
C SER A 145 -3.18 -6.05 -16.85
N ILE A 146 -3.46 -5.52 -15.65
CA ILE A 146 -4.76 -5.75 -14.97
C ILE A 146 -5.91 -5.32 -15.88
N TYR A 147 -5.78 -4.17 -16.56
CA TYR A 147 -6.80 -3.65 -17.44
C TYR A 147 -7.09 -4.62 -18.59
N ASN A 148 -6.07 -5.02 -19.36
CA ASN A 148 -6.23 -5.93 -20.50
C ASN A 148 -6.81 -7.28 -20.08
N PHE A 149 -6.36 -7.83 -18.97
CA PHE A 149 -6.89 -9.08 -18.42
C PHE A 149 -8.38 -8.95 -18.08
N VAL A 150 -8.76 -7.89 -17.36
CA VAL A 150 -10.15 -7.68 -16.93
C VAL A 150 -11.06 -7.35 -18.13
N GLU A 151 -10.63 -6.48 -19.04
CA GLU A 151 -11.39 -6.17 -20.27
C GLU A 151 -11.63 -7.43 -21.08
N ARG A 152 -10.62 -8.27 -21.28
CA ARG A 152 -10.71 -9.54 -22.00
C ARG A 152 -11.65 -10.52 -21.33
N ARG A 153 -11.59 -10.67 -19.99
CA ARG A 153 -12.34 -11.70 -19.26
C ARG A 153 -13.72 -11.25 -18.83
N PHE A 154 -13.85 -10.00 -18.39
CA PHE A 154 -15.06 -9.48 -17.74
C PHE A 154 -15.74 -8.33 -18.48
N GLY A 155 -15.08 -7.76 -19.49
CA GLY A 155 -15.59 -6.68 -20.32
C GLY A 155 -15.10 -5.29 -19.91
N LYS A 156 -15.22 -4.35 -20.85
CA LYS A 156 -14.68 -3.00 -20.76
C LYS A 156 -15.23 -2.20 -19.58
N GLU A 157 -16.54 -2.25 -19.32
CA GLU A 157 -17.16 -1.48 -18.23
C GLU A 157 -16.61 -1.89 -16.85
N ILE A 158 -16.32 -3.20 -16.64
CA ILE A 158 -15.72 -3.68 -15.40
C ILE A 158 -14.28 -3.16 -15.29
N ALA A 159 -13.52 -3.14 -16.38
CA ALA A 159 -12.18 -2.59 -16.42
C ALA A 159 -12.18 -1.08 -16.11
N ASP A 160 -13.08 -0.31 -16.72
CA ASP A 160 -13.14 1.15 -16.60
C ASP A 160 -13.69 1.61 -15.25
N TYR A 161 -14.83 1.04 -14.80
CA TYR A 161 -15.59 1.58 -13.65
C TYR A 161 -15.39 0.84 -12.34
N ALA A 162 -14.88 -0.39 -12.36
CA ALA A 162 -14.61 -1.13 -11.14
C ALA A 162 -13.10 -1.25 -10.85
N ILE A 163 -12.32 -1.70 -11.82
CA ILE A 163 -10.94 -2.09 -11.60
C ILE A 163 -9.97 -0.91 -11.72
N SER A 164 -10.08 -0.08 -12.74
CA SER A 164 -9.19 1.08 -12.91
C SER A 164 -9.24 2.04 -11.71
N PRO A 165 -10.42 2.47 -11.21
CA PRO A 165 -10.47 3.28 -10.01
C PRO A 165 -9.95 2.55 -8.76
N MET A 166 -10.17 1.24 -8.64
CA MET A 166 -9.61 0.45 -7.54
C MET A 166 -8.08 0.46 -7.55
N ILE A 167 -7.44 0.31 -8.70
CA ILE A 167 -5.98 0.38 -8.83
C ILE A 167 -5.47 1.79 -8.49
N CYS A 168 -6.16 2.85 -8.93
CA CYS A 168 -5.86 4.21 -8.51
C CYS A 168 -5.92 4.38 -6.99
N GLY A 169 -6.94 3.83 -6.34
CA GLY A 169 -7.10 3.89 -4.88
C GLY A 169 -6.08 3.06 -4.09
N ILE A 170 -5.53 1.99 -4.66
CA ILE A 170 -4.57 1.09 -3.99
C ILE A 170 -3.13 1.58 -4.16
N CYS A 171 -2.71 1.85 -5.39
CA CYS A 171 -1.32 2.17 -5.70
C CYS A 171 -1.14 3.46 -6.52
N ALA A 172 -2.19 4.27 -6.67
CA ALA A 172 -2.18 5.50 -7.47
C ALA A 172 -1.62 5.30 -8.89
N GLY A 173 -1.78 4.07 -9.43
CA GLY A 173 -1.24 3.62 -10.72
C GLY A 173 -2.30 3.51 -11.80
N ASP A 174 -1.85 3.27 -13.03
CA ASP A 174 -2.72 2.95 -14.16
C ASP A 174 -2.90 1.43 -14.30
N ALA A 175 -4.13 0.96 -14.26
CA ALA A 175 -4.46 -0.46 -14.48
C ALA A 175 -3.96 -0.99 -15.84
N LYS A 176 -3.73 -0.11 -16.82
CA LYS A 176 -3.17 -0.45 -18.12
C LYS A 176 -1.67 -0.75 -18.09
N GLU A 177 -0.97 -0.32 -17.05
CA GLU A 177 0.47 -0.54 -16.87
C GLU A 177 0.76 -1.58 -15.79
N ILE A 178 -0.08 -1.67 -14.73
CA ILE A 178 0.14 -2.56 -13.58
C ILE A 178 -0.07 -4.02 -13.97
N SER A 179 0.89 -4.87 -13.60
CA SER A 179 0.85 -6.32 -13.82
C SER A 179 -0.34 -6.98 -13.12
N VAL A 180 -1.00 -7.87 -13.83
CA VAL A 180 -2.09 -8.70 -13.30
C VAL A 180 -1.64 -9.56 -12.11
N LYS A 181 -0.37 -9.94 -12.07
CA LYS A 181 0.22 -10.72 -10.97
C LYS A 181 0.22 -9.97 -9.64
N PHE A 182 0.13 -8.62 -9.64
CA PHE A 182 0.12 -7.82 -8.42
C PHE A 182 -1.08 -8.11 -7.50
N LEU A 183 -2.30 -8.09 -8.04
CA LEU A 183 -3.52 -8.29 -7.25
C LEU A 183 -4.38 -9.46 -7.70
N MET A 184 -4.22 -9.91 -8.93
CA MET A 184 -5.09 -10.90 -9.55
C MET A 184 -4.34 -12.14 -10.02
N LYS A 185 -3.17 -12.43 -9.42
CA LYS A 185 -2.31 -13.57 -9.79
C LYS A 185 -3.08 -14.87 -9.90
N THR A 186 -3.86 -15.22 -8.88
CA THR A 186 -4.67 -16.48 -8.87
C THR A 186 -5.71 -16.50 -9.99
N LEU A 187 -6.37 -15.38 -10.28
CA LEU A 187 -7.36 -15.32 -11.35
C LEU A 187 -6.69 -15.44 -12.72
N PHE A 188 -5.54 -14.83 -12.88
CA PHE A 188 -4.73 -14.98 -14.09
C PHE A 188 -4.23 -16.41 -14.27
N GLU A 189 -3.70 -17.04 -13.22
CA GLU A 189 -3.29 -18.45 -13.24
C GLU A 189 -4.45 -19.39 -13.61
N TRP A 190 -5.67 -19.09 -13.15
CA TRP A 190 -6.85 -19.86 -13.55
C TRP A 190 -7.16 -19.72 -15.06
N GLU A 191 -7.00 -18.54 -15.65
CA GLU A 191 -7.10 -18.38 -17.09
C GLU A 191 -6.05 -19.25 -17.80
N GLN A 192 -4.77 -19.17 -17.35
CA GLN A 192 -3.66 -19.86 -18.01
C GLN A 192 -3.78 -21.41 -17.90
N THR A 193 -4.29 -21.91 -16.76
CA THR A 193 -4.33 -23.37 -16.47
C THR A 193 -5.67 -24.02 -16.78
N HIS A 194 -6.77 -23.27 -16.71
CA HIS A 194 -8.13 -23.80 -16.85
C HIS A 194 -8.91 -23.16 -18.01
N GLY A 195 -8.30 -22.21 -18.71
CA GLY A 195 -8.91 -21.53 -19.84
C GLY A 195 -9.98 -20.50 -19.48
N GLY A 196 -10.11 -20.12 -18.20
CA GLY A 196 -11.02 -19.10 -17.73
C GLY A 196 -11.09 -19.00 -16.22
N VAL A 197 -11.49 -17.83 -15.72
CA VAL A 197 -11.57 -17.54 -14.29
C VAL A 197 -12.69 -18.32 -13.62
N VAL A 198 -13.88 -18.36 -14.22
CA VAL A 198 -15.03 -19.13 -13.70
C VAL A 198 -14.72 -20.62 -13.65
N LYS A 199 -14.08 -21.17 -14.68
CA LYS A 199 -13.66 -22.58 -14.70
C LYS A 199 -12.65 -22.89 -13.60
N GLY A 200 -11.66 -22.01 -13.37
CA GLY A 200 -10.69 -22.14 -12.30
C GLY A 200 -11.34 -22.05 -10.91
N LEU A 201 -12.28 -21.12 -10.71
CA LEU A 201 -13.05 -21.01 -9.48
C LEU A 201 -13.82 -22.30 -9.18
N MET A 202 -14.53 -22.84 -10.16
CA MET A 202 -15.26 -24.11 -10.00
C MET A 202 -14.34 -25.26 -9.58
N LYS A 203 -13.17 -25.39 -10.21
CA LYS A 203 -12.18 -26.42 -9.83
C LYS A 203 -11.62 -26.20 -8.42
N SER A 204 -11.38 -24.95 -8.02
CA SER A 204 -10.84 -24.63 -6.68
C SER A 204 -11.81 -24.99 -5.54
N LEU A 205 -13.11 -25.01 -5.79
CA LEU A 205 -14.12 -25.44 -4.81
C LEU A 205 -14.01 -26.94 -4.46
N PHE A 206 -13.45 -27.76 -5.36
CA PHE A 206 -13.25 -29.19 -5.16
C PHE A 206 -11.82 -29.55 -4.74
N SER A 207 -10.93 -28.56 -4.58
CA SER A 207 -9.56 -28.76 -4.16
C SER A 207 -9.42 -28.50 -2.65
N SER A 208 -8.83 -29.45 -1.92
CA SER A 208 -8.52 -29.27 -0.50
C SER A 208 -7.42 -28.20 -0.35
N LYS A 209 -7.68 -27.19 0.48
CA LYS A 209 -6.68 -26.19 0.85
C LYS A 209 -5.68 -26.80 1.83
N THR A 210 -4.51 -27.14 1.34
CA THR A 210 -3.33 -27.38 2.19
C THR A 210 -2.65 -26.04 2.40
N GLY A 211 -2.86 -25.40 3.55
CA GLY A 211 -2.15 -24.18 3.96
C GLY A 211 -1.33 -24.48 5.20
N ASN A 212 -0.11 -23.92 5.28
CA ASN A 212 0.63 -23.88 6.53
C ASN A 212 -0.21 -23.09 7.56
N GLU A 213 -0.54 -23.71 8.67
CA GLU A 213 -1.27 -23.06 9.75
C GLU A 213 -0.38 -22.01 10.41
N LEU A 214 -0.72 -20.75 10.19
CA LEU A 214 -0.14 -19.64 10.96
C LEU A 214 -0.66 -19.73 12.40
N VAL A 215 0.24 -19.67 13.38
CA VAL A 215 -0.17 -19.53 14.79
C VAL A 215 -0.80 -18.16 14.96
N LEU A 216 -2.07 -18.15 15.31
CA LEU A 216 -2.86 -16.92 15.44
C LEU A 216 -2.86 -16.41 16.88
N SER A 217 -2.63 -15.14 17.07
CA SER A 217 -2.89 -14.42 18.30
C SER A 217 -4.40 -14.30 18.57
N ASP A 218 -4.78 -13.94 19.80
CA ASP A 218 -6.19 -13.72 20.15
C ASP A 218 -6.80 -12.60 19.31
N LEU A 219 -6.04 -11.54 19.05
CA LEU A 219 -6.46 -10.42 18.19
C LEU A 219 -6.70 -10.90 16.76
N ALA A 220 -5.84 -11.75 16.21
CA ALA A 220 -5.99 -12.29 14.86
C ALA A 220 -7.19 -13.24 14.76
N ARG A 221 -7.43 -14.09 15.78
CA ARG A 221 -8.63 -14.94 15.87
C ARG A 221 -9.90 -14.10 15.92
N LYS A 222 -9.94 -13.09 16.80
CA LYS A 222 -11.06 -12.15 16.90
C LYS A 222 -11.36 -11.45 15.57
N ALA A 223 -10.34 -11.02 14.85
CA ALA A 223 -10.51 -10.39 13.53
C ALA A 223 -11.14 -11.33 12.49
N GLN A 224 -10.81 -12.62 12.53
CA GLN A 224 -11.40 -13.64 11.65
C GLN A 224 -12.85 -13.96 12.03
N GLU A 225 -13.13 -14.18 13.33
CA GLU A 225 -14.46 -14.49 13.86
C GLU A 225 -15.45 -13.34 13.59
N GLU A 226 -15.03 -12.11 13.84
CA GLU A 226 -15.83 -10.91 13.61
C GLU A 226 -15.81 -10.44 12.14
N LYS A 227 -15.02 -11.10 11.28
CA LYS A 227 -14.90 -10.84 9.83
C LYS A 227 -14.54 -9.39 9.52
N TRP A 228 -13.57 -8.82 10.24
CA TRP A 228 -13.17 -7.43 10.03
C TRP A 228 -12.85 -7.14 8.56
N SER A 229 -13.39 -6.05 8.04
CA SER A 229 -13.13 -5.61 6.67
C SER A 229 -11.77 -4.93 6.55
N VAL A 230 -11.54 -3.97 7.41
CA VAL A 230 -10.29 -3.25 7.66
C VAL A 230 -10.25 -2.83 9.13
N TYR A 231 -9.11 -2.35 9.59
CA TYR A 231 -9.00 -1.71 10.91
C TYR A 231 -8.06 -0.51 10.85
N THR A 232 -8.18 0.37 11.82
CA THR A 232 -7.27 1.48 12.08
C THR A 232 -6.79 1.44 13.53
N ILE A 233 -5.89 2.34 13.91
CA ILE A 233 -5.41 2.50 15.27
C ILE A 233 -5.93 3.82 15.82
N LYS A 234 -6.59 3.81 16.97
CA LYS A 234 -7.06 5.01 17.68
C LYS A 234 -5.89 5.97 17.90
N GLY A 235 -6.09 7.23 17.60
CA GLY A 235 -5.05 8.23 17.65
C GLY A 235 -4.07 8.22 16.49
N GLY A 236 -4.29 7.43 15.45
CA GLY A 236 -3.54 7.42 14.19
C GLY A 236 -2.59 6.24 14.03
N LEU A 237 -2.39 5.87 12.78
CA LEU A 237 -1.62 4.67 12.39
C LEU A 237 -0.14 4.76 12.77
N GLU A 238 0.40 5.97 12.93
CA GLU A 238 1.79 6.22 13.36
C GLU A 238 2.14 5.58 14.72
N MET A 239 1.15 5.25 15.54
CA MET A 239 1.41 4.53 16.80
C MET A 239 2.09 3.19 16.56
N PHE A 240 1.82 2.53 15.45
CA PHE A 240 2.40 1.22 15.14
C PHE A 240 3.92 1.30 14.90
N PRO A 241 4.44 2.08 13.93
CA PRO A 241 5.89 2.23 13.79
C PRO A 241 6.56 2.81 15.05
N ASN A 242 5.89 3.69 15.80
CA ASN A 242 6.45 4.22 17.05
C ASN A 242 6.63 3.13 18.12
N LYS A 243 5.68 2.19 18.23
CA LYS A 243 5.80 1.03 19.13
C LYS A 243 6.87 0.06 18.67
N LEU A 244 7.00 -0.19 17.38
CA LEU A 244 8.10 -0.98 16.82
C LEU A 244 9.45 -0.32 17.13
N GLN A 245 9.59 0.98 16.94
CA GLN A 245 10.80 1.71 17.25
C GLN A 245 11.17 1.60 18.74
N ALA A 246 10.20 1.76 19.64
CA ALA A 246 10.42 1.58 21.09
C ALA A 246 10.88 0.16 21.39
N HIS A 247 10.18 -0.85 20.88
CA HIS A 247 10.54 -2.26 21.05
C HIS A 247 11.98 -2.58 20.60
N LEU A 248 12.40 -2.03 19.46
CA LEU A 248 13.78 -2.23 18.98
C LEU A 248 14.81 -1.58 19.90
N LYS A 249 14.54 -0.37 20.40
CA LYS A 249 15.42 0.31 21.37
C LYS A 249 15.52 -0.45 22.67
N ASP A 250 14.42 -0.93 23.21
CA ASP A 250 14.36 -1.70 24.47
C ASP A 250 15.10 -3.05 24.35
N ASN A 251 15.27 -3.56 23.13
CA ASN A 251 16.03 -4.78 22.83
C ASN A 251 17.43 -4.49 22.24
N ASN A 252 18.02 -3.36 22.62
CA ASN A 252 19.42 -3.00 22.32
C ASN A 252 19.77 -2.87 20.82
N VAL A 253 18.81 -2.58 19.94
CA VAL A 253 19.11 -2.19 18.56
C VAL A 253 19.67 -0.78 18.55
N THR A 254 20.85 -0.60 17.97
CA THR A 254 21.44 0.74 17.79
C THR A 254 20.69 1.48 16.68
N MET A 255 19.89 2.48 17.04
CA MET A 255 19.09 3.25 16.11
C MET A 255 19.72 4.62 15.84
N ASN A 256 20.18 4.83 14.62
CA ASN A 256 20.80 6.05 14.15
C ASN A 256 19.84 6.79 13.20
N LEU A 257 19.17 7.81 13.73
CA LEU A 257 18.33 8.72 12.95
C LEU A 257 19.20 9.87 12.38
N SER A 258 18.70 10.59 11.40
CA SER A 258 19.45 11.62 10.66
C SER A 258 20.79 11.11 10.14
N THR A 259 20.84 9.82 9.82
CA THR A 259 22.05 9.10 9.43
C THR A 259 21.88 8.55 8.01
N LYS A 260 22.21 9.39 7.05
CA LYS A 260 22.11 9.03 5.62
C LYS A 260 23.35 8.24 5.21
N VAL A 261 23.12 7.04 4.66
CA VAL A 261 24.17 6.28 3.95
C VAL A 261 24.32 6.83 2.54
N GLU A 262 25.54 7.06 2.11
CA GLU A 262 25.85 7.63 0.79
C GLU A 262 26.45 6.61 -0.18
N ALA A 263 27.08 5.55 0.33
CA ALA A 263 27.57 4.45 -0.48
C ALA A 263 27.58 3.14 0.31
N ILE A 264 27.41 2.04 -0.40
CA ILE A 264 27.61 0.67 0.07
C ILE A 264 28.80 0.11 -0.68
N GLU A 265 29.81 -0.36 0.04
CA GLU A 265 31.00 -1.01 -0.52
C GLU A 265 31.02 -2.46 -0.04
N PHE A 266 30.92 -3.40 -0.97
CA PHE A 266 31.08 -4.83 -0.70
C PHE A 266 32.57 -5.18 -0.76
N VAL A 267 33.05 -5.81 0.31
CA VAL A 267 34.46 -6.13 0.50
C VAL A 267 34.67 -7.63 0.29
N ASP A 268 35.77 -8.03 -0.34
CA ASP A 268 36.08 -9.42 -0.71
C ASP A 268 36.10 -10.39 0.50
N SER A 269 36.25 -9.87 1.72
CA SER A 269 36.15 -10.65 2.95
C SER A 269 34.73 -11.07 3.35
N GLY A 270 33.71 -10.75 2.53
CA GLY A 270 32.29 -11.02 2.83
C GLY A 270 31.69 -10.04 3.84
N SER A 271 32.32 -8.88 4.03
CA SER A 271 31.82 -7.76 4.85
C SER A 271 31.30 -6.61 3.94
N VAL A 272 30.51 -5.72 4.55
CA VAL A 272 29.98 -4.54 3.88
C VAL A 272 30.40 -3.30 4.64
N SER A 273 30.98 -2.33 3.96
CA SER A 273 31.27 -1.01 4.50
C SER A 273 30.17 -0.03 4.06
N LEU A 274 29.53 0.60 5.03
CA LEU A 274 28.53 1.65 4.84
C LEU A 274 29.18 3.00 5.07
N ASN A 275 29.25 3.82 4.01
CA ASN A 275 29.79 5.16 4.11
C ASN A 275 28.66 6.12 4.50
N ILE A 276 28.79 6.75 5.65
CA ILE A 276 27.77 7.65 6.24
C ILE A 276 28.10 9.10 5.85
N GLN A 277 27.10 9.92 5.68
CA GLN A 277 27.21 11.35 5.31
C GLN A 277 28.14 12.14 6.24
N THR A 278 28.31 11.73 7.50
CA THR A 278 29.24 12.34 8.45
C THR A 278 30.72 12.04 8.15
N GLY A 279 31.01 11.19 7.18
CA GLY A 279 32.36 10.69 6.90
C GLY A 279 32.72 9.43 7.66
N GLU A 280 31.88 8.97 8.57
CA GLU A 280 32.05 7.71 9.32
C GLU A 280 31.82 6.50 8.42
N LYS A 281 32.52 5.40 8.73
CA LYS A 281 32.31 4.11 8.09
C LYS A 281 31.84 3.08 9.11
N LEU A 282 30.75 2.37 8.79
CA LEU A 282 30.23 1.26 9.57
C LEU A 282 30.45 -0.04 8.82
N SER A 283 31.26 -0.95 9.38
CA SER A 283 31.46 -2.29 8.82
C SER A 283 30.49 -3.29 9.44
N VAL A 284 29.81 -4.07 8.58
CA VAL A 284 28.84 -5.10 8.98
C VAL A 284 28.99 -6.35 8.12
N ASN A 285 28.46 -7.49 8.58
CA ASN A 285 28.51 -8.75 7.85
C ASN A 285 27.33 -8.88 6.86
N HIS A 286 26.21 -8.17 7.11
CA HIS A 286 25.02 -8.24 6.27
C HIS A 286 24.23 -6.96 6.32
N VAL A 287 23.59 -6.61 5.19
CA VAL A 287 22.70 -5.44 5.05
C VAL A 287 21.30 -5.90 4.71
N TYR A 288 20.31 -5.41 5.46
CA TYR A 288 18.89 -5.52 5.13
C TYR A 288 18.40 -4.17 4.60
N SER A 289 18.16 -4.10 3.30
CA SER A 289 17.75 -2.85 2.65
C SER A 289 16.24 -2.76 2.52
N SER A 290 15.62 -1.84 3.26
CA SER A 290 14.19 -1.50 3.16
C SER A 290 13.92 -0.15 2.52
N ILE A 291 14.97 0.53 2.05
CA ILE A 291 14.87 1.80 1.35
C ILE A 291 14.32 1.61 -0.08
N PRO A 292 13.72 2.64 -0.69
CA PRO A 292 13.25 2.56 -2.07
C PRO A 292 14.35 2.08 -3.04
N ALA A 293 13.95 1.28 -4.05
CA ALA A 293 14.89 0.69 -5.00
C ALA A 293 15.78 1.74 -5.69
N TYR A 294 15.25 2.90 -6.05
CA TYR A 294 16.02 3.99 -6.65
C TYR A 294 17.05 4.61 -5.69
N CYS A 295 16.79 4.58 -4.37
CA CYS A 295 17.77 4.99 -3.36
C CYS A 295 18.90 3.97 -3.28
N LEU A 296 18.57 2.68 -3.17
CA LEU A 296 19.55 1.60 -3.15
C LEU A 296 20.41 1.61 -4.41
N ALA A 297 19.80 1.84 -5.57
CA ALA A 297 20.52 1.96 -6.84
C ALA A 297 21.65 2.98 -6.78
N SER A 298 21.41 4.14 -6.16
CA SER A 298 22.43 5.19 -6.03
C SER A 298 23.58 4.75 -5.13
N LEU A 299 23.32 3.94 -4.09
CA LEU A 299 24.32 3.48 -3.14
C LEU A 299 25.25 2.40 -3.70
N VAL A 300 24.76 1.56 -4.62
CA VAL A 300 25.54 0.46 -5.22
C VAL A 300 26.11 0.78 -6.60
N GLN A 301 25.76 1.94 -7.17
CA GLN A 301 26.08 2.34 -8.56
C GLN A 301 27.58 2.20 -8.92
N LYS A 302 28.46 2.49 -7.96
CA LYS A 302 29.91 2.52 -8.21
C LYS A 302 30.48 1.12 -8.44
N GLN A 303 30.09 0.14 -7.65
CA GLN A 303 30.61 -1.24 -7.74
C GLN A 303 29.73 -2.14 -8.62
N HIS A 304 28.41 -1.91 -8.64
CA HIS A 304 27.44 -2.75 -9.31
C HIS A 304 26.51 -1.92 -10.22
N PRO A 305 27.03 -1.33 -11.31
CA PRO A 305 26.24 -0.46 -12.20
C PRO A 305 25.09 -1.18 -12.90
N GLU A 306 25.19 -2.47 -13.18
CA GLU A 306 24.13 -3.28 -13.78
C GLU A 306 22.97 -3.48 -12.77
N LEU A 307 23.29 -3.84 -11.54
CA LEU A 307 22.31 -3.93 -10.46
C LEU A 307 21.60 -2.58 -10.25
N ALA A 308 22.36 -1.50 -10.21
CA ALA A 308 21.83 -0.16 -10.04
C ALA A 308 20.89 0.23 -11.20
N LYS A 309 21.18 -0.16 -12.43
CA LYS A 309 20.31 0.05 -13.58
C LYS A 309 18.96 -0.66 -13.39
N THR A 310 18.99 -1.96 -13.11
CA THR A 310 17.76 -2.75 -12.94
C THR A 310 16.92 -2.26 -11.75
N LEU A 311 17.54 -1.81 -10.64
CA LEU A 311 16.86 -1.18 -9.51
C LEU A 311 16.19 0.15 -9.90
N LYS A 312 16.81 0.98 -10.73
CA LYS A 312 16.26 2.26 -11.24
C LYS A 312 15.07 2.05 -12.17
N ASP A 313 15.01 0.91 -12.84
CA ASP A 313 13.91 0.56 -13.76
C ASP A 313 12.59 0.22 -13.03
N ILE A 314 12.59 0.12 -11.70
CA ILE A 314 11.35 0.06 -10.90
C ILE A 314 10.76 1.46 -10.83
N PRO A 315 9.61 1.72 -11.48
CA PRO A 315 9.02 3.06 -11.50
C PRO A 315 8.32 3.37 -10.16
N PHE A 316 8.26 4.66 -9.86
CA PHE A 316 7.58 5.18 -8.67
C PHE A 316 6.72 6.38 -9.05
N VAL A 317 5.60 6.55 -8.35
CA VAL A 317 4.71 7.70 -8.55
C VAL A 317 4.72 8.64 -7.34
N THR A 318 4.42 9.91 -7.62
CA THR A 318 4.23 10.97 -6.64
C THR A 318 2.72 11.12 -6.37
N VAL A 319 2.35 11.29 -5.10
CA VAL A 319 0.96 11.46 -4.69
C VAL A 319 0.82 12.74 -3.88
N GLY A 320 -0.15 13.58 -4.23
CA GLY A 320 -0.63 14.67 -3.39
C GLY A 320 -1.69 14.14 -2.42
N ILE A 321 -1.52 14.42 -1.14
CA ILE A 321 -2.50 14.14 -0.08
C ILE A 321 -2.96 15.45 0.52
N VAL A 322 -4.25 15.73 0.43
CA VAL A 322 -4.86 16.92 1.06
C VAL A 322 -5.88 16.45 2.08
N ASN A 323 -5.57 16.67 3.35
CA ASN A 323 -6.50 16.42 4.44
C ASN A 323 -7.31 17.71 4.68
N LEU A 324 -8.63 17.58 4.81
CA LEU A 324 -9.56 18.70 5.06
C LEU A 324 -10.39 18.39 6.30
N TYR A 325 -10.45 19.33 7.24
CA TYR A 325 -11.30 19.24 8.43
C TYR A 325 -12.35 20.34 8.41
N PHE A 326 -13.59 19.94 8.67
CA PHE A 326 -14.75 20.83 8.79
C PHE A 326 -15.33 20.68 10.20
N ALA A 327 -15.20 21.71 11.01
CA ALA A 327 -15.76 21.77 12.37
C ALA A 327 -17.28 21.99 12.29
N THR A 328 -18.02 20.92 12.07
CA THR A 328 -19.49 20.94 11.97
C THR A 328 -20.09 19.81 12.76
N GLN A 329 -21.23 20.07 13.42
CA GLN A 329 -21.99 19.04 14.12
C GLN A 329 -22.89 18.24 13.18
N LYS A 330 -23.19 18.76 11.99
CA LYS A 330 -23.99 18.05 10.98
C LYS A 330 -23.08 17.29 10.05
N PRO A 331 -23.34 15.99 9.80
CA PRO A 331 -22.61 15.23 8.79
C PRO A 331 -22.73 15.90 7.43
N LEU A 332 -21.63 16.30 6.83
CA LEU A 332 -21.59 16.88 5.47
C LEU A 332 -21.72 15.83 4.38
N ILE A 333 -21.55 14.56 4.72
CA ILE A 333 -21.48 13.44 3.79
C ILE A 333 -22.36 12.27 4.26
N LYS A 334 -22.82 11.48 3.30
CA LYS A 334 -23.43 10.17 3.62
C LYS A 334 -22.34 9.20 4.10
N PRO A 335 -22.57 8.41 5.16
CA PRO A 335 -21.57 7.47 5.66
C PRO A 335 -21.15 6.45 4.62
N ALA A 336 -19.84 6.45 4.29
CA ALA A 336 -19.21 5.56 3.33
C ALA A 336 -17.71 5.49 3.61
N PHE A 337 -16.98 4.60 2.92
CA PHE A 337 -15.51 4.63 2.93
C PHE A 337 -14.97 5.88 2.20
N GLY A 338 -15.67 6.29 1.17
CA GLY A 338 -15.31 7.36 0.28
C GLY A 338 -15.71 7.03 -1.17
N PHE A 339 -15.15 7.78 -2.10
CA PHE A 339 -15.33 7.51 -3.52
C PHE A 339 -14.00 7.55 -4.27
N LEU A 340 -13.97 6.85 -5.40
CA LEU A 340 -12.87 6.87 -6.35
C LEU A 340 -13.35 7.49 -7.68
N VAL A 341 -12.42 8.07 -8.41
CA VAL A 341 -12.68 8.63 -9.73
C VAL A 341 -11.97 7.76 -10.78
N PRO A 342 -12.69 7.15 -11.71
CA PRO A 342 -12.07 6.40 -12.81
C PRO A 342 -11.17 7.30 -13.66
N PRO A 343 -10.01 6.82 -14.14
CA PRO A 343 -9.12 7.60 -15.01
C PRO A 343 -9.79 8.14 -16.28
N ILE A 344 -10.82 7.46 -16.77
CA ILE A 344 -11.59 7.87 -17.95
C ILE A 344 -12.29 9.23 -17.74
N GLU A 345 -12.58 9.63 -16.51
CA GLU A 345 -13.17 10.93 -16.16
C GLU A 345 -12.17 12.09 -16.26
N ASN A 346 -10.89 11.78 -16.45
CA ASN A 346 -9.80 12.76 -16.58
C ASN A 346 -9.75 13.80 -15.43
N SER A 347 -10.19 13.43 -14.24
CA SER A 347 -10.21 14.29 -13.05
C SER A 347 -8.81 14.55 -12.49
N PRO A 348 -8.56 15.70 -11.84
CA PRO A 348 -7.31 15.95 -11.13
C PRO A 348 -7.17 15.11 -9.84
N ILE A 349 -8.28 14.60 -9.29
CA ILE A 349 -8.26 13.75 -8.08
C ILE A 349 -8.44 12.27 -8.44
N LEU A 350 -7.80 11.40 -7.66
CA LEU A 350 -7.97 9.94 -7.76
C LEU A 350 -9.18 9.47 -6.95
N GLY A 351 -9.55 10.22 -5.92
CA GLY A 351 -10.66 9.94 -5.03
C GLY A 351 -10.55 10.65 -3.71
N VAL A 352 -11.55 10.45 -2.87
CA VAL A 352 -11.66 11.02 -1.53
C VAL A 352 -12.00 9.92 -0.53
N VAL A 353 -11.26 9.85 0.56
CA VAL A 353 -11.58 8.99 1.71
C VAL A 353 -12.31 9.82 2.77
N PHE A 354 -13.35 9.25 3.34
CA PHE A 354 -14.14 9.83 4.42
C PHE A 354 -13.59 9.35 5.77
N ASP A 355 -12.48 9.97 6.21
CA ASP A 355 -11.75 9.52 7.40
C ASP A 355 -12.63 9.52 8.65
N SER A 356 -13.53 10.49 8.82
CA SER A 356 -14.47 10.52 9.93
C SER A 356 -15.47 9.35 9.93
N CYS A 357 -15.64 8.63 8.81
CA CYS A 357 -16.41 7.38 8.78
C CYS A 357 -15.58 6.14 9.13
N CYS A 358 -14.25 6.25 9.03
CA CYS A 358 -13.35 5.14 9.29
C CYS A 358 -12.70 5.20 10.68
N MET A 359 -12.58 6.39 11.23
CA MET A 359 -11.95 6.67 12.53
C MET A 359 -12.99 7.23 13.50
N PRO A 360 -13.29 6.53 14.61
CA PRO A 360 -14.40 6.92 15.50
C PRO A 360 -14.15 8.20 16.30
N ASP A 361 -12.89 8.59 16.49
CA ASP A 361 -12.52 9.68 17.42
C ASP A 361 -12.35 11.04 16.68
N GLN A 362 -13.25 11.33 15.72
CA GLN A 362 -13.24 12.58 14.96
C GLN A 362 -14.43 13.46 15.36
N ASN A 363 -14.16 14.70 15.78
CA ASN A 363 -15.18 15.71 16.04
C ASN A 363 -15.43 16.54 14.78
N GLY A 364 -16.45 16.20 13.98
CA GLY A 364 -16.73 16.87 12.71
C GLY A 364 -16.45 15.98 11.49
N THR A 365 -16.27 16.60 10.34
CA THR A 365 -16.01 15.88 9.08
C THR A 365 -14.55 16.00 8.68
N VAL A 366 -13.89 14.86 8.53
CA VAL A 366 -12.51 14.75 8.02
C VAL A 366 -12.52 14.00 6.70
N LEU A 367 -11.93 14.63 5.69
CA LEU A 367 -11.79 14.09 4.34
C LEU A 367 -10.33 14.08 3.94
N THR A 368 -9.90 13.04 3.23
CA THR A 368 -8.60 13.02 2.57
C THR A 368 -8.77 12.89 1.06
N VAL A 369 -8.27 13.89 0.36
CA VAL A 369 -8.24 13.94 -1.11
C VAL A 369 -6.90 13.39 -1.60
N MET A 370 -6.96 12.43 -2.51
CA MET A 370 -5.78 11.85 -3.16
C MET A 370 -5.66 12.40 -4.58
N LEU A 371 -4.48 12.91 -4.95
CA LEU A 371 -4.23 13.56 -6.23
C LEU A 371 -2.99 12.98 -6.94
N GLY A 372 -3.04 12.93 -8.25
CA GLY A 372 -1.90 12.70 -9.11
C GLY A 372 -1.57 11.25 -9.40
N GLY A 373 -0.72 10.61 -8.58
CA GLY A 373 -0.24 9.26 -8.88
C GLY A 373 0.50 9.20 -10.21
N ARG A 374 0.16 8.21 -11.05
CA ARG A 374 0.75 8.03 -12.39
C ARG A 374 0.70 9.30 -13.27
N TRP A 375 -0.31 10.14 -13.03
CA TRP A 375 -0.55 11.37 -13.81
C TRP A 375 -0.10 12.64 -13.08
N PHE A 376 0.69 12.56 -11.99
CA PHE A 376 1.02 13.71 -11.15
C PHE A 376 1.70 14.84 -11.95
N GLU A 377 2.75 14.54 -12.71
CA GLU A 377 3.48 15.55 -13.49
C GLU A 377 2.65 16.07 -14.66
N GLU A 378 1.82 15.24 -15.29
CA GLU A 378 0.91 15.62 -16.37
C GLU A 378 -0.16 16.62 -15.90
N LYS A 379 -0.74 16.36 -14.71
CA LYS A 379 -1.85 17.17 -14.17
C LYS A 379 -1.39 18.46 -13.49
N PHE A 380 -0.23 18.42 -12.81
CA PHE A 380 0.18 19.51 -11.90
C PHE A 380 1.53 20.11 -12.28
N GLY A 381 2.27 19.51 -13.21
CA GLY A 381 3.65 19.90 -13.51
C GLY A 381 4.64 19.49 -12.42
N LYS A 382 5.93 19.69 -12.69
CA LYS A 382 7.03 19.28 -11.79
C LYS A 382 7.14 20.16 -10.54
N ASN A 383 6.70 21.41 -10.61
CA ASN A 383 6.90 22.44 -9.58
C ASN A 383 5.58 22.89 -8.93
N THR A 384 4.60 22.00 -8.83
CA THR A 384 3.33 22.35 -8.18
C THR A 384 3.52 22.68 -6.70
N THR A 385 2.71 23.61 -6.20
CA THR A 385 2.74 24.05 -4.80
C THR A 385 1.67 23.36 -3.96
N SER A 386 1.87 23.33 -2.65
CA SER A 386 0.85 22.88 -1.71
C SER A 386 -0.45 23.69 -1.81
N GLU A 387 -0.35 24.99 -2.06
CA GLU A 387 -1.51 25.86 -2.25
C GLU A 387 -2.32 25.48 -3.49
N ASN A 388 -1.66 25.17 -4.61
CA ASN A 388 -2.33 24.69 -5.82
C ASN A 388 -3.12 23.40 -5.57
N LEU A 389 -2.50 22.42 -4.91
CA LEU A 389 -3.17 21.17 -4.58
C LEU A 389 -4.34 21.35 -3.61
N TYR A 390 -4.19 22.25 -2.62
CA TYR A 390 -5.26 22.61 -1.71
C TYR A 390 -6.48 23.21 -2.46
N ASN A 391 -6.23 24.19 -3.32
CA ASN A 391 -7.30 24.86 -4.08
C ASN A 391 -8.04 23.88 -4.99
N ILE A 392 -7.32 22.97 -5.63
CA ILE A 392 -7.93 21.90 -6.45
C ILE A 392 -8.76 20.97 -5.57
N ALA A 393 -8.22 20.51 -4.44
CA ALA A 393 -8.92 19.58 -3.53
C ALA A 393 -10.22 20.19 -2.99
N VAL A 394 -10.20 21.46 -2.54
CA VAL A 394 -11.38 22.15 -2.02
C VAL A 394 -12.44 22.34 -3.13
N LYS A 395 -12.01 22.72 -4.35
CA LYS A 395 -12.91 22.88 -5.48
C LYS A 395 -13.60 21.56 -5.85
N GLU A 396 -12.84 20.47 -5.98
CA GLU A 396 -13.37 19.16 -6.38
C GLU A 396 -14.30 18.59 -5.28
N VAL A 397 -13.90 18.66 -4.01
CA VAL A 397 -14.74 18.23 -2.89
C VAL A 397 -16.03 19.03 -2.81
N GLY A 398 -15.93 20.36 -2.93
CA GLY A 398 -17.09 21.26 -2.94
C GLY A 398 -18.08 20.94 -4.05
N SER A 399 -17.57 20.70 -5.26
CA SER A 399 -18.39 20.38 -6.45
C SER A 399 -19.03 19.00 -6.34
N ILE A 400 -18.26 17.96 -5.95
CA ILE A 400 -18.73 16.57 -5.97
C ILE A 400 -19.66 16.25 -4.79
N LEU A 401 -19.38 16.81 -3.62
CA LEU A 401 -20.13 16.54 -2.39
C LEU A 401 -21.12 17.63 -2.02
N ASP A 402 -21.25 18.69 -2.83
CA ASP A 402 -22.07 19.89 -2.55
C ASP A 402 -21.73 20.55 -1.19
N ILE A 403 -20.44 20.56 -0.83
CA ILE A 403 -19.96 21.20 0.39
C ILE A 403 -19.62 22.66 0.07
N LYS A 404 -20.36 23.58 0.70
CA LYS A 404 -20.18 25.05 0.53
C LYS A 404 -19.27 25.66 1.58
N ASP A 405 -19.10 24.96 2.69
CA ASP A 405 -18.26 25.40 3.80
C ASP A 405 -16.79 25.33 3.46
N LYS A 406 -16.01 26.30 3.96
CA LYS A 406 -14.56 26.23 3.89
C LYS A 406 -14.04 25.30 4.99
N PRO A 407 -12.98 24.50 4.70
CA PRO A 407 -12.35 23.70 5.75
C PRO A 407 -11.81 24.62 6.86
N THR A 408 -12.03 24.21 8.11
CA THR A 408 -11.55 24.90 9.31
C THR A 408 -10.05 24.69 9.51
N ALA A 409 -9.56 23.51 9.13
CA ALA A 409 -8.14 23.18 9.11
C ALA A 409 -7.83 22.26 7.93
N PHE A 410 -6.60 22.29 7.47
CA PHE A 410 -6.14 21.42 6.39
C PHE A 410 -4.65 21.10 6.55
N ASN A 411 -4.22 20.07 5.84
CA ASN A 411 -2.83 19.72 5.68
C ASN A 411 -2.57 19.24 4.25
N VAL A 412 -1.43 19.57 3.69
CA VAL A 412 -1.05 19.18 2.31
C VAL A 412 0.32 18.52 2.34
N ASN A 413 0.41 17.32 1.79
CA ASN A 413 1.67 16.61 1.59
C ASN A 413 1.85 16.25 0.12
N ILE A 414 3.03 16.51 -0.40
CA ILE A 414 3.49 16.01 -1.69
C ILE A 414 4.47 14.88 -1.41
N LEU A 415 3.99 13.65 -1.55
CA LEU A 415 4.77 12.45 -1.30
C LEU A 415 5.52 12.07 -2.57
N ASN A 416 6.74 12.56 -2.71
CA ASN A 416 7.54 12.37 -3.92
C ASN A 416 8.00 10.92 -4.06
N ARG A 417 7.72 10.30 -5.22
CA ARG A 417 8.17 8.94 -5.54
C ARG A 417 7.89 7.97 -4.40
N CYS A 418 6.65 7.98 -3.87
CA CYS A 418 6.29 7.27 -2.66
C CYS A 418 5.76 5.86 -2.87
N ILE A 419 5.17 5.56 -4.05
CA ILE A 419 4.56 4.27 -4.31
C ILE A 419 5.23 3.62 -5.53
N PRO A 420 5.89 2.45 -5.35
CA PRO A 420 6.42 1.67 -6.46
C PRO A 420 5.29 1.15 -7.33
N GLN A 421 5.53 1.11 -8.62
CA GLN A 421 4.57 0.64 -9.63
C GLN A 421 4.99 -0.75 -10.13
N TYR A 422 4.18 -1.74 -9.83
CA TYR A 422 4.41 -3.11 -10.27
C TYR A 422 3.87 -3.30 -11.69
N VAL A 423 4.53 -2.64 -12.63
CA VAL A 423 4.19 -2.72 -14.06
C VAL A 423 4.44 -4.12 -14.62
N VAL A 424 3.87 -4.42 -15.79
CA VAL A 424 4.14 -5.68 -16.50
C VAL A 424 5.66 -5.91 -16.59
N GLY A 425 6.11 -7.12 -16.23
CA GLY A 425 7.53 -7.48 -16.14
C GLY A 425 8.21 -7.13 -14.80
N HIS A 426 7.47 -6.62 -13.80
CA HIS A 426 8.04 -6.28 -12.49
C HIS A 426 8.63 -7.50 -11.77
N TYR A 427 7.93 -8.61 -11.77
CA TYR A 427 8.36 -9.82 -11.04
C TYR A 427 9.61 -10.43 -11.66
N GLU A 428 9.69 -10.45 -12.98
CA GLU A 428 10.88 -10.87 -13.72
C GLU A 428 12.09 -9.98 -13.37
N ARG A 429 11.87 -8.67 -13.29
CA ARG A 429 12.90 -7.70 -12.86
C ARG A 429 13.39 -7.94 -11.44
N VAL A 430 12.47 -8.22 -10.51
CA VAL A 430 12.83 -8.54 -9.12
C VAL A 430 13.64 -9.85 -9.05
N ASP A 431 13.26 -10.85 -9.83
CA ASP A 431 14.00 -12.11 -9.93
C ASP A 431 15.41 -11.90 -10.50
N GLU A 432 15.58 -11.07 -11.54
CA GLU A 432 16.89 -10.67 -12.08
C GLU A 432 17.76 -9.99 -11.02
N ILE A 433 17.20 -9.04 -10.26
CA ILE A 433 17.90 -8.37 -9.15
C ILE A 433 18.36 -9.40 -8.10
N ARG A 434 17.49 -10.30 -7.68
CA ARG A 434 17.81 -11.35 -6.69
C ARG A 434 18.88 -12.32 -7.22
N GLN A 435 18.76 -12.71 -8.47
CA GLN A 435 19.75 -13.58 -9.11
C GLN A 435 21.12 -12.90 -9.21
N TYR A 436 21.18 -11.61 -9.56
CA TYR A 436 22.42 -10.84 -9.58
C TYR A 436 23.08 -10.81 -8.20
N ILE A 437 22.33 -10.49 -7.15
CA ILE A 437 22.80 -10.47 -5.76
C ILE A 437 23.38 -11.84 -5.38
N LYS A 438 22.67 -12.93 -5.70
CA LYS A 438 23.09 -14.30 -5.40
C LYS A 438 24.34 -14.68 -6.17
N SER A 439 24.39 -14.41 -7.47
CA SER A 439 25.52 -14.79 -8.35
C SER A 439 26.82 -14.06 -7.99
N ASN A 440 26.69 -12.84 -7.43
CA ASN A 440 27.85 -12.05 -6.97
C ASN A 440 28.12 -12.23 -5.47
N ASN A 441 27.44 -13.14 -4.78
CA ASN A 441 27.56 -13.39 -3.34
C ASN A 441 27.49 -12.12 -2.48
N LEU A 442 26.62 -11.15 -2.86
CA LEU A 442 26.50 -9.89 -2.13
C LEU A 442 25.74 -10.11 -0.81
N PRO A 443 26.33 -9.73 0.35
CA PRO A 443 25.69 -9.90 1.66
C PRO A 443 24.62 -8.83 1.92
N ILE A 444 23.60 -8.79 1.06
CA ILE A 444 22.46 -7.88 1.13
C ILE A 444 21.14 -8.63 0.90
N SER A 445 20.15 -8.31 1.72
CA SER A 445 18.76 -8.75 1.55
C SER A 445 17.85 -7.57 1.21
N LEU A 446 17.00 -7.76 0.22
CA LEU A 446 16.04 -6.74 -0.21
C LEU A 446 14.69 -6.93 0.47
N ILE A 447 14.14 -5.86 0.99
CA ILE A 447 12.91 -5.83 1.77
C ILE A 447 12.08 -4.60 1.37
N GLY A 448 10.81 -4.66 1.67
CA GLY A 448 9.90 -3.52 1.53
C GLY A 448 9.16 -3.45 0.21
N SER A 449 8.41 -2.39 0.08
CA SER A 449 7.38 -2.23 -0.96
C SER A 449 7.92 -2.18 -2.40
N SER A 450 9.22 -2.03 -2.60
CA SER A 450 9.82 -2.03 -3.94
C SER A 450 9.79 -3.39 -4.63
N TYR A 451 9.66 -4.50 -3.88
CA TYR A 451 9.93 -5.86 -4.38
C TYR A 451 8.75 -6.83 -4.21
N ASP A 452 8.23 -6.99 -2.99
CA ASP A 452 7.32 -8.09 -2.64
C ASP A 452 5.86 -7.66 -2.38
N GLY A 453 5.51 -6.46 -2.66
CA GLY A 453 4.19 -5.91 -2.44
C GLY A 453 4.14 -4.87 -1.32
N ALA A 454 3.18 -3.97 -1.46
CA ALA A 454 2.88 -2.92 -0.47
C ALA A 454 1.85 -3.42 0.56
N ASN A 455 2.05 -4.64 1.08
CA ASN A 455 1.14 -5.24 2.07
C ASN A 455 1.68 -5.08 3.48
#